data_b043722e393e7deea03e56b1226f299d
#
_entry.id   b043722e393e7deea03e56b1226f299d
#
_cell.length_a   1.000
_cell.length_b   1.000
_cell.length_c   1.000
_cell.angle_alpha   90.00
_cell.angle_beta   90.00
_cell.angle_gamma   90.00
#
_symmetry.space_group_name_H-M   'P 1'
#
loop_
_entity.id
_entity.type
_entity.pdbx_description
1 polymer ?
#
loop_
_entity_poly.entity_id
_entity_poly.type
_entity_poly.pdbx_seq_one_letter_code
_entity_poly.pdbx_strand_id
1 'polypeptide(L)'
;MTTDLSVCQDIFNRDPVRYLDMTEAVRRGVGTVLHASPSAALVGIPAADDSRDFGSYLMSCADMDAARLLCGLFPPGGDFLIAAHEEFYLPLLQERFGTDFFLEGASFQAAYLGSGPCSIPDSPLALRQLTVDDLPQVADNYKLEGEDYLRSLLERGQLFGGFLDDTMIGFAGRHAEGSIGLLEIFPPYRRRGFASVLEQYLINRELALKHIPFGQVVTGNAPSLALQRSLGMTLSEGTLYWLARS
;
A
#
# COMPACT_ATOMS: atom_id res chain seq x y z
N MET A 1 24.93 3.94 10.96
CA MET A 1 23.97 3.37 9.98
C MET A 1 23.44 4.53 9.18
N THR A 2 23.49 4.48 7.85
CA THR A 2 22.92 5.53 7.01
C THR A 2 21.39 5.41 7.04
N THR A 3 20.72 6.53 7.28
CA THR A 3 19.26 6.64 7.21
C THR A 3 18.80 7.09 5.81
N ASP A 4 19.70 7.02 4.82
CA ASP A 4 19.50 7.50 3.47
C ASP A 4 19.38 6.32 2.50
N LEU A 5 18.22 6.17 1.87
CA LEU A 5 17.95 5.16 0.86
C LEU A 5 18.72 5.38 -0.46
N SER A 6 19.39 6.51 -0.64
CA SER A 6 20.17 6.79 -1.85
C SER A 6 21.30 5.78 -2.09
N VAL A 7 21.80 5.13 -1.03
CA VAL A 7 22.80 4.05 -1.13
C VAL A 7 22.24 2.77 -1.77
N CYS A 8 20.91 2.60 -1.84
CA CYS A 8 20.22 1.46 -2.43
C CYS A 8 19.85 1.68 -3.91
N GLN A 9 20.38 2.75 -4.54
CA GLN A 9 19.99 3.17 -5.88
C GLN A 9 20.13 2.05 -6.94
N ASP A 10 21.16 1.20 -6.82
CA ASP A 10 21.38 0.09 -7.76
C ASP A 10 20.27 -0.97 -7.68
N ILE A 11 19.65 -1.16 -6.50
CA ILE A 11 18.50 -2.04 -6.34
C ILE A 11 17.28 -1.36 -6.95
N PHE A 12 17.01 -0.12 -6.56
CA PHE A 12 15.78 0.59 -6.91
C PHE A 12 15.68 0.94 -8.41
N ASN A 13 16.82 1.20 -9.07
CA ASN A 13 16.85 1.47 -10.50
C ASN A 13 16.51 0.26 -11.38
N ARG A 14 16.50 -0.96 -10.84
CA ARG A 14 16.12 -2.16 -11.60
C ARG A 14 14.63 -2.15 -11.96
N ASP A 15 13.80 -1.64 -11.06
CA ASP A 15 12.36 -1.49 -11.26
C ASP A 15 11.84 -0.35 -10.35
N PRO A 16 12.00 0.92 -10.75
CA PRO A 16 11.69 2.06 -9.88
C PRO A 16 10.24 2.09 -9.37
N VAL A 17 9.31 1.51 -10.11
CA VAL A 17 7.91 1.43 -9.67
C VAL A 17 7.74 0.44 -8.51
N ARG A 18 8.45 -0.69 -8.55
CA ARG A 18 8.34 -1.75 -7.56
C ARG A 18 8.72 -1.31 -6.14
N TYR A 19 9.62 -0.34 -6.01
CA TYR A 19 10.14 0.11 -4.72
C TYR A 19 9.57 1.48 -4.28
N LEU A 20 8.48 1.93 -4.91
CA LEU A 20 7.87 3.23 -4.57
C LEU A 20 7.32 3.28 -3.15
N ASP A 21 6.80 2.17 -2.63
CA ASP A 21 6.33 2.09 -1.25
C ASP A 21 7.45 2.43 -0.26
N MET A 22 8.67 1.91 -0.46
CA MET A 22 9.83 2.21 0.37
C MET A 22 10.26 3.67 0.23
N THR A 23 10.46 4.11 -1.01
CA THR A 23 10.99 5.46 -1.28
C THR A 23 9.99 6.55 -0.93
N GLU A 24 8.72 6.35 -1.24
CA GLU A 24 7.66 7.29 -0.92
C GLU A 24 7.33 7.30 0.58
N ALA A 25 7.32 6.15 1.27
CA ALA A 25 7.11 6.13 2.72
C ALA A 25 8.16 6.99 3.45
N VAL A 26 9.42 6.87 3.07
CA VAL A 26 10.51 7.68 3.65
C VAL A 26 10.38 9.15 3.24
N ARG A 27 10.13 9.42 1.96
CA ARG A 27 9.98 10.80 1.45
C ARG A 27 8.80 11.55 2.09
N ARG A 28 7.72 10.84 2.39
CA ARG A 28 6.51 11.36 3.06
C ARG A 28 6.69 11.49 4.58
N GLY A 29 7.76 10.94 5.15
CA GLY A 29 8.00 10.93 6.58
C GLY A 29 7.14 9.94 7.36
N VAL A 30 6.50 8.98 6.68
CA VAL A 30 5.72 7.90 7.32
C VAL A 30 6.53 6.62 7.51
N GLY A 31 7.68 6.50 6.84
CA GLY A 31 8.60 5.38 6.97
C GLY A 31 9.90 5.76 7.65
N THR A 32 10.43 4.86 8.48
CA THR A 32 11.74 4.98 9.13
C THR A 32 12.72 3.99 8.51
N VAL A 33 13.86 4.47 8.03
CA VAL A 33 14.91 3.59 7.50
C VAL A 33 15.61 2.90 8.66
N LEU A 34 15.47 1.58 8.75
CA LEU A 34 16.08 0.73 9.76
C LEU A 34 17.43 0.17 9.30
N HIS A 35 17.56 -0.06 7.98
CA HIS A 35 18.81 -0.45 7.36
C HIS A 35 18.84 0.04 5.91
N ALA A 36 20.01 0.52 5.47
CA ALA A 36 20.28 0.83 4.07
C ALA A 36 21.74 0.51 3.73
N SER A 37 21.95 -0.22 2.65
CA SER A 37 23.25 -0.57 2.07
C SER A 37 23.10 -0.77 0.56
N PRO A 38 24.18 -0.88 -0.22
CA PRO A 38 24.07 -1.17 -1.67
C PRO A 38 23.34 -2.48 -2.00
N SER A 39 23.24 -3.43 -1.05
CA SER A 39 22.61 -4.74 -1.25
C SER A 39 21.34 -4.96 -0.44
N ALA A 40 20.91 -4.03 0.43
CA ALA A 40 19.76 -4.25 1.31
C ALA A 40 19.10 -2.95 1.74
N ALA A 41 17.79 -2.96 1.83
CA ALA A 41 16.98 -1.90 2.41
C ALA A 41 15.89 -2.49 3.32
N LEU A 42 15.70 -1.89 4.49
CA LEU A 42 14.61 -2.19 5.43
C LEU A 42 14.01 -0.89 5.93
N VAL A 43 12.71 -0.72 5.69
CA VAL A 43 11.95 0.45 6.16
C VAL A 43 10.83 -0.04 7.07
N GLY A 44 10.73 0.54 8.27
CA GLY A 44 9.64 0.30 9.21
C GLY A 44 8.53 1.33 9.04
N ILE A 45 7.29 0.89 9.01
CA ILE A 45 6.08 1.73 9.02
C ILE A 45 5.49 1.65 10.43
N PRO A 46 5.25 2.77 11.12
CA PRO A 46 4.71 2.76 12.46
C PRO A 46 3.41 1.98 12.59
N ALA A 47 3.22 1.31 13.71
CA ALA A 47 1.95 0.67 14.02
C ALA A 47 0.81 1.70 14.11
N ALA A 48 -0.41 1.24 13.92
CA ALA A 48 -1.60 2.08 14.04
C ALA A 48 -1.88 2.48 15.51
N ASP A 49 -1.39 1.67 16.42
CA ASP A 49 -1.48 1.86 17.86
C ASP A 49 -0.07 1.94 18.49
N ASP A 50 -0.01 2.29 19.76
CA ASP A 50 1.25 2.40 20.52
C ASP A 50 1.74 1.04 21.08
N SER A 51 1.16 -0.09 20.64
CA SER A 51 1.49 -1.42 21.15
C SER A 51 2.88 -1.92 20.73
N ARG A 52 3.43 -1.34 19.65
CA ARG A 52 4.72 -1.68 19.04
C ARG A 52 5.26 -0.52 18.21
N ASP A 53 6.56 -0.53 17.96
CA ASP A 53 7.23 0.52 17.17
C ASP A 53 6.77 0.51 15.69
N PHE A 54 6.63 -0.70 15.09
CA PHE A 54 6.27 -0.84 13.66
C PHE A 54 5.17 -1.89 13.46
N GLY A 55 4.17 -1.53 12.66
CA GLY A 55 3.10 -2.41 12.22
C GLY A 55 3.44 -3.17 10.95
N SER A 56 4.33 -2.63 10.11
CA SER A 56 4.83 -3.32 8.92
C SER A 56 6.27 -2.94 8.58
N TYR A 57 6.92 -3.82 7.82
CA TYR A 57 8.29 -3.68 7.35
C TYR A 57 8.32 -3.88 5.84
N LEU A 58 8.98 -2.96 5.13
CA LEU A 58 9.22 -3.05 3.70
C LEU A 58 10.67 -3.49 3.52
N MET A 59 10.88 -4.63 2.87
CA MET A 59 12.17 -5.31 2.78
C MET A 59 12.57 -5.56 1.34
N SER A 60 13.80 -5.19 0.98
CA SER A 60 14.43 -5.51 -0.31
C SER A 60 15.87 -5.93 -0.14
N CYS A 61 16.30 -6.94 -0.88
CA CYS A 61 17.67 -7.49 -0.84
C CYS A 61 18.15 -7.86 -2.24
N ALA A 62 19.45 -7.69 -2.46
CA ALA A 62 20.10 -8.10 -3.71
C ALA A 62 20.50 -9.58 -3.73
N ASP A 63 20.72 -10.19 -2.54
CA ASP A 63 21.21 -11.56 -2.37
C ASP A 63 20.79 -12.16 -1.01
N MET A 64 21.07 -13.46 -0.83
CA MET A 64 20.70 -14.21 0.38
C MET A 64 21.48 -13.79 1.63
N ASP A 65 22.69 -13.28 1.50
CA ASP A 65 23.47 -12.86 2.67
C ASP A 65 22.89 -11.55 3.22
N ALA A 66 22.52 -10.63 2.34
CA ALA A 66 21.77 -9.43 2.69
C ALA A 66 20.40 -9.76 3.32
N ALA A 67 19.70 -10.77 2.78
CA ALA A 67 18.42 -11.21 3.35
C ALA A 67 18.58 -11.77 4.77
N ARG A 68 19.60 -12.62 5.02
CA ARG A 68 19.91 -13.14 6.37
C ARG A 68 20.24 -12.02 7.36
N LEU A 69 21.00 -11.02 6.92
CA LEU A 69 21.32 -9.86 7.74
C LEU A 69 20.04 -9.13 8.14
N LEU A 70 19.15 -8.81 7.18
CA LEU A 70 17.90 -8.12 7.48
C LEU A 70 16.97 -8.96 8.37
N CYS A 71 16.88 -10.26 8.15
CA CYS A 71 16.09 -11.16 9.00
C CYS A 71 16.52 -11.10 10.48
N GLY A 72 17.78 -10.81 10.76
CA GLY A 72 18.29 -10.62 12.13
C GLY A 72 17.82 -9.32 12.81
N LEU A 73 17.31 -8.37 12.05
CA LEU A 73 16.85 -7.06 12.56
C LEU A 73 15.37 -7.06 12.99
N PHE A 74 14.61 -8.06 12.57
CA PHE A 74 13.20 -8.17 12.98
C PHE A 74 13.08 -8.58 14.44
N PRO A 75 12.03 -8.13 15.15
CA PRO A 75 11.75 -8.57 16.50
C PRO A 75 11.51 -10.09 16.52
N PRO A 76 11.81 -10.76 17.66
CA PRO A 76 11.67 -12.22 17.78
C PRO A 76 10.22 -12.71 17.74
N GLY A 77 9.26 -11.83 17.89
CA GLY A 77 7.82 -12.10 17.89
C GLY A 77 7.04 -10.83 17.65
N GLY A 78 5.72 -10.97 17.52
CA GLY A 78 4.80 -9.86 17.28
C GLY A 78 3.97 -10.04 16.03
N ASP A 79 2.85 -9.32 15.98
CA ASP A 79 1.95 -9.32 14.84
C ASP A 79 2.32 -8.14 13.94
N PHE A 80 3.04 -8.39 12.88
CA PHE A 80 3.43 -7.38 11.90
C PHE A 80 3.33 -7.94 10.48
N LEU A 81 3.29 -7.04 9.52
CA LEU A 81 3.32 -7.39 8.10
C LEU A 81 4.73 -7.21 7.55
N ILE A 82 5.08 -8.00 6.54
CA ILE A 82 6.30 -7.82 5.76
C ILE A 82 5.91 -7.70 4.29
N ALA A 83 6.25 -6.58 3.66
CA ALA A 83 6.29 -6.46 2.21
C ALA A 83 7.67 -6.90 1.72
N ALA A 84 7.74 -8.10 1.15
CA ALA A 84 8.96 -8.66 0.56
C ALA A 84 9.01 -8.33 -0.93
N HIS A 85 10.03 -7.61 -1.37
CA HIS A 85 10.12 -7.17 -2.77
C HIS A 85 10.77 -8.21 -3.69
N GLU A 86 11.41 -9.24 -3.18
CA GLU A 86 11.98 -10.33 -3.99
C GLU A 86 11.52 -11.70 -3.47
N GLU A 87 11.25 -12.60 -4.40
CA GLU A 87 10.72 -13.94 -4.12
C GLU A 87 11.76 -14.87 -3.49
N PHE A 88 13.03 -14.72 -3.85
CA PHE A 88 14.09 -15.70 -3.52
C PHE A 88 14.33 -15.85 -2.02
N TYR A 89 14.00 -14.88 -1.18
CA TYR A 89 14.16 -14.97 0.27
C TYR A 89 12.86 -15.27 1.03
N LEU A 90 11.73 -15.46 0.36
CA LEU A 90 10.48 -15.85 1.03
C LEU A 90 10.63 -17.12 1.89
N PRO A 91 11.32 -18.19 1.43
CA PRO A 91 11.55 -19.37 2.27
C PRO A 91 12.29 -19.05 3.57
N LEU A 92 13.24 -18.10 3.54
CA LEU A 92 13.97 -17.66 4.73
C LEU A 92 13.05 -16.94 5.73
N LEU A 93 12.13 -16.11 5.24
CA LEU A 93 11.13 -15.46 6.09
C LEU A 93 10.18 -16.50 6.70
N GLN A 94 9.72 -17.46 5.93
CA GLN A 94 8.86 -18.54 6.42
C GLN A 94 9.58 -19.42 7.46
N GLU A 95 10.85 -19.77 7.26
CA GLU A 95 11.66 -20.50 8.23
C GLU A 95 11.84 -19.68 9.52
N ARG A 96 12.11 -18.37 9.40
CA ARG A 96 12.39 -17.47 10.53
C ARG A 96 11.17 -17.26 11.41
N PHE A 97 9.97 -17.16 10.82
CA PHE A 97 8.73 -16.83 11.51
C PHE A 97 7.79 -18.02 11.69
N GLY A 98 8.17 -19.17 11.17
CA GLY A 98 7.41 -20.41 11.29
C GLY A 98 6.21 -20.50 10.37
N THR A 99 5.39 -21.50 10.59
CA THR A 99 4.16 -21.76 9.81
C THR A 99 3.04 -20.73 10.06
N ASP A 100 3.24 -19.83 11.02
CA ASP A 100 2.27 -18.79 11.35
C ASP A 100 2.23 -17.66 10.31
N PHE A 101 3.27 -17.56 9.45
CA PHE A 101 3.26 -16.63 8.33
C PHE A 101 2.55 -17.22 7.12
N PHE A 102 1.60 -16.51 6.57
CA PHE A 102 0.97 -16.86 5.30
C PHE A 102 1.25 -15.81 4.23
N LEU A 103 1.25 -16.25 2.98
CA LEU A 103 1.47 -15.41 1.82
C LEU A 103 0.12 -15.02 1.22
N GLU A 104 -0.24 -13.75 1.23
CA GLU A 104 -1.50 -13.26 0.63
C GLU A 104 -1.48 -13.30 -0.92
N GLY A 105 -0.33 -13.54 -1.51
CA GLY A 105 -0.11 -13.61 -2.94
C GLY A 105 0.79 -12.51 -3.46
N ALA A 106 1.16 -12.65 -4.74
CA ALA A 106 2.00 -11.67 -5.42
C ALA A 106 1.17 -10.46 -5.86
N SER A 107 1.71 -9.26 -5.70
CA SER A 107 1.10 -8.01 -6.13
C SER A 107 2.04 -7.22 -7.02
N PHE A 108 1.53 -6.62 -8.09
CA PHE A 108 2.23 -5.55 -8.80
C PHE A 108 2.07 -4.24 -8.03
N GLN A 109 3.10 -3.41 -8.04
CA GLN A 109 2.96 -2.02 -7.70
C GLN A 109 2.55 -1.24 -8.95
N ALA A 110 1.58 -0.35 -8.83
CA ALA A 110 1.10 0.51 -9.89
C ALA A 110 1.35 1.96 -9.50
N ALA A 111 1.90 2.78 -10.41
CA ALA A 111 2.21 4.17 -10.14
C ALA A 111 1.67 5.10 -11.22
N TYR A 112 1.12 6.24 -10.82
CA TYR A 112 0.79 7.30 -11.75
C TYR A 112 1.99 8.23 -11.92
N LEU A 113 2.62 8.15 -13.09
CA LEU A 113 3.82 8.91 -13.45
C LEU A 113 3.51 10.07 -14.41
N GLY A 114 2.24 10.42 -14.58
CA GLY A 114 1.81 11.53 -15.43
C GLY A 114 2.28 12.89 -14.90
N SER A 115 2.49 13.84 -15.79
CA SER A 115 3.00 15.19 -15.47
C SER A 115 1.96 16.15 -14.88
N GLY A 116 0.70 15.73 -14.79
CA GLY A 116 -0.39 16.55 -14.30
C GLY A 116 -1.54 15.73 -13.73
N PRO A 117 -2.58 16.41 -13.19
CA PRO A 117 -3.72 15.73 -12.60
C PRO A 117 -4.49 14.91 -13.63
N CYS A 118 -5.08 13.81 -13.17
CA CYS A 118 -6.04 13.03 -13.94
C CYS A 118 -7.29 13.87 -14.24
N SER A 119 -7.81 13.78 -15.46
CA SER A 119 -9.12 14.33 -15.81
C SER A 119 -10.20 13.42 -15.19
N ILE A 120 -10.87 13.91 -14.16
CA ILE A 120 -12.00 13.18 -13.58
C ILE A 120 -13.21 13.37 -14.52
N PRO A 121 -13.84 12.28 -15.00
CA PRO A 121 -15.04 12.38 -15.81
C PRO A 121 -16.16 13.11 -15.06
N ASP A 122 -17.05 13.76 -15.80
CA ASP A 122 -18.28 14.30 -15.22
C ASP A 122 -19.06 13.16 -14.55
N SER A 123 -19.37 13.35 -13.28
CA SER A 123 -19.95 12.31 -12.44
C SER A 123 -20.92 12.91 -11.43
N PRO A 124 -22.06 12.26 -11.18
CA PRO A 124 -22.99 12.69 -10.14
C PRO A 124 -22.47 12.42 -8.71
N LEU A 125 -21.26 11.83 -8.55
CA LEU A 125 -20.72 11.54 -7.22
C LEU A 125 -20.28 12.80 -6.49
N ALA A 126 -20.84 13.03 -5.32
CA ALA A 126 -20.24 13.88 -4.31
C ALA A 126 -19.13 13.09 -3.59
N LEU A 127 -17.92 13.66 -3.50
CA LEU A 127 -16.77 13.04 -2.85
C LEU A 127 -16.44 13.79 -1.56
N ARG A 128 -16.33 13.09 -0.45
CA ARG A 128 -15.89 13.66 0.82
C ARG A 128 -14.97 12.72 1.61
N GLN A 129 -14.18 13.32 2.48
CA GLN A 129 -13.45 12.58 3.51
C GLN A 129 -14.45 11.94 4.47
N LEU A 130 -14.19 10.66 4.81
CA LEU A 130 -14.97 9.92 5.80
C LEU A 130 -14.46 10.22 7.21
N THR A 131 -15.35 10.05 8.18
CA THR A 131 -15.09 10.21 9.60
C THR A 131 -15.38 8.92 10.36
N VAL A 132 -15.08 8.88 11.65
CA VAL A 132 -15.37 7.69 12.50
C VAL A 132 -16.86 7.36 12.52
N ASP A 133 -17.75 8.33 12.30
CA ASP A 133 -19.19 8.09 12.22
C ASP A 133 -19.56 7.20 11.01
N ASP A 134 -18.73 7.17 9.97
CA ASP A 134 -18.92 6.32 8.78
C ASP A 134 -18.40 4.88 8.99
N LEU A 135 -17.71 4.59 10.11
CA LEU A 135 -17.07 3.29 10.36
C LEU A 135 -18.01 2.09 10.23
N PRO A 136 -19.25 2.10 10.78
CA PRO A 136 -20.15 0.96 10.65
C PRO A 136 -20.39 0.59 9.19
N GLN A 137 -20.62 1.58 8.33
CA GLN A 137 -20.89 1.34 6.91
C GLN A 137 -19.62 0.89 6.15
N VAL A 138 -18.45 1.42 6.51
CA VAL A 138 -17.17 0.98 5.94
C VAL A 138 -16.89 -0.47 6.33
N ALA A 139 -16.96 -0.81 7.64
CA ALA A 139 -16.67 -2.14 8.16
C ALA A 139 -17.67 -3.22 7.66
N ASP A 140 -18.94 -2.85 7.44
CA ASP A 140 -19.93 -3.75 6.87
C ASP A 140 -19.62 -4.14 5.42
N ASN A 141 -19.00 -3.26 4.66
CA ASN A 141 -18.74 -3.44 3.23
C ASN A 141 -17.29 -3.82 2.89
N TYR A 142 -16.34 -3.75 3.84
CA TYR A 142 -14.95 -4.12 3.62
C TYR A 142 -14.49 -5.14 4.66
N LYS A 143 -14.25 -6.37 4.23
CA LYS A 143 -13.92 -7.50 5.11
C LYS A 143 -12.46 -7.97 5.01
N LEU A 144 -11.64 -7.25 4.23
CA LEU A 144 -10.22 -7.59 4.07
C LEU A 144 -9.36 -7.04 5.22
N GLU A 145 -9.89 -6.05 5.96
CA GLU A 145 -9.18 -5.39 7.07
C GLU A 145 -10.02 -5.44 8.36
N GLY A 146 -9.33 -5.45 9.48
CA GLY A 146 -9.98 -5.38 10.80
C GLY A 146 -10.57 -4.01 11.10
N GLU A 147 -11.62 -3.97 11.94
CA GLU A 147 -12.31 -2.73 12.30
C GLU A 147 -11.38 -1.69 12.96
N ASP A 148 -10.44 -2.13 13.81
CA ASP A 148 -9.49 -1.24 14.48
C ASP A 148 -8.57 -0.52 13.48
N TYR A 149 -8.12 -1.24 12.45
CA TYR A 149 -7.33 -0.65 11.38
C TYR A 149 -8.16 0.37 10.58
N LEU A 150 -9.38 0.00 10.17
CA LEU A 150 -10.29 0.91 9.46
C LEU A 150 -10.59 2.16 10.30
N ARG A 151 -10.82 2.02 11.59
CA ARG A 151 -10.99 3.13 12.54
C ARG A 151 -9.78 4.06 12.53
N SER A 152 -8.57 3.50 12.63
CA SER A 152 -7.33 4.28 12.62
C SER A 152 -7.15 5.08 11.34
N LEU A 153 -7.57 4.53 10.19
CA LEU A 153 -7.52 5.23 8.90
C LEU A 153 -8.55 6.37 8.84
N LEU A 154 -9.74 6.18 9.40
CA LEU A 154 -10.77 7.23 9.50
C LEU A 154 -10.30 8.38 10.40
N GLU A 155 -9.75 8.08 11.57
CA GLU A 155 -9.19 9.07 12.50
C GLU A 155 -8.06 9.90 11.87
N ARG A 156 -7.25 9.27 11.00
CA ARG A 156 -6.17 9.94 10.24
C ARG A 156 -6.67 10.62 8.96
N GLY A 157 -7.98 10.55 8.64
CA GLY A 157 -8.54 11.14 7.44
C GLY A 157 -8.05 10.51 6.14
N GLN A 158 -7.77 9.20 6.14
CA GLN A 158 -7.21 8.46 5.00
C GLN A 158 -8.28 7.86 4.09
N LEU A 159 -9.57 7.82 4.49
CA LEU A 159 -10.67 7.26 3.71
C LEU A 159 -11.57 8.35 3.13
N PHE A 160 -12.01 8.12 1.90
CA PHE A 160 -12.87 9.04 1.15
C PHE A 160 -14.04 8.27 0.55
N GLY A 161 -15.26 8.76 0.77
CA GLY A 161 -16.50 8.17 0.28
C GLY A 161 -17.01 8.86 -0.97
N GLY A 162 -17.66 8.08 -1.82
CA GLY A 162 -18.47 8.56 -2.94
C GLY A 162 -19.96 8.43 -2.61
N PHE A 163 -20.71 9.49 -2.86
CA PHE A 163 -22.13 9.61 -2.51
C PHE A 163 -22.95 9.94 -3.73
N LEU A 164 -24.11 9.27 -3.87
CA LEU A 164 -25.20 9.69 -4.74
C LEU A 164 -26.30 10.25 -3.82
N ASP A 165 -26.60 11.51 -3.98
CA ASP A 165 -27.36 12.27 -3.00
C ASP A 165 -26.73 12.07 -1.60
N ASP A 166 -27.45 11.59 -0.61
CA ASP A 166 -26.95 11.32 0.74
C ASP A 166 -26.52 9.87 0.96
N THR A 167 -26.56 9.02 -0.09
CA THR A 167 -26.26 7.58 0.02
C THR A 167 -24.81 7.30 -0.35
N MET A 168 -24.03 6.77 0.59
CA MET A 168 -22.69 6.26 0.29
C MET A 168 -22.81 5.05 -0.64
N ILE A 169 -22.05 5.07 -1.74
CA ILE A 169 -22.08 4.01 -2.75
C ILE A 169 -20.75 3.24 -2.84
N GLY A 170 -19.75 3.70 -2.11
CA GLY A 170 -18.43 3.14 -2.09
C GLY A 170 -17.41 4.10 -1.49
N PHE A 171 -16.21 3.63 -1.33
CA PHE A 171 -15.10 4.40 -0.78
C PHE A 171 -13.76 3.91 -1.33
N ALA A 172 -12.74 4.71 -1.11
CA ALA A 172 -11.33 4.36 -1.34
C ALA A 172 -10.45 5.12 -0.35
N GLY A 173 -9.19 4.71 -0.19
CA GLY A 173 -8.32 5.37 0.76
C GLY A 173 -6.84 5.12 0.55
N ARG A 174 -6.07 5.41 1.57
CA ARG A 174 -4.63 5.15 1.63
C ARG A 174 -4.30 4.24 2.80
N HIS A 175 -3.42 3.29 2.56
CA HIS A 175 -2.77 2.52 3.60
C HIS A 175 -1.70 3.33 4.35
N ALA A 176 -1.18 2.78 5.44
CA ALA A 176 -0.23 3.46 6.33
C ALA A 176 1.08 3.84 5.63
N GLU A 177 1.56 3.01 4.70
CA GLU A 177 2.77 3.25 3.89
C GLU A 177 2.54 4.24 2.74
N GLY A 178 1.27 4.60 2.48
CA GLY A 178 0.88 5.63 1.52
C GLY A 178 0.33 5.11 0.20
N SER A 179 0.18 3.80 0.00
CA SER A 179 -0.45 3.24 -1.20
C SER A 179 -1.94 3.55 -1.24
N ILE A 180 -2.45 3.89 -2.43
CA ILE A 180 -3.88 3.99 -2.70
C ILE A 180 -4.46 2.58 -2.73
N GLY A 181 -5.53 2.36 -1.97
CA GLY A 181 -6.20 1.08 -1.85
C GLY A 181 -7.56 1.20 -1.19
N LEU A 182 -8.00 0.13 -0.51
CA LEU A 182 -9.28 0.08 0.19
C LEU A 182 -10.45 0.47 -0.72
N LEU A 183 -10.30 0.24 -2.04
CA LEU A 183 -11.30 0.62 -3.04
C LEU A 183 -12.45 -0.39 -3.05
N GLU A 184 -13.61 0.05 -2.63
CA GLU A 184 -14.84 -0.74 -2.64
C GLU A 184 -16.00 0.07 -3.24
N ILE A 185 -16.65 -0.50 -4.26
CA ILE A 185 -17.93 -0.01 -4.76
C ILE A 185 -19.00 -1.02 -4.36
N PHE A 186 -20.01 -0.56 -3.66
CA PHE A 186 -21.08 -1.42 -3.17
C PHE A 186 -21.82 -2.11 -4.32
N PRO A 187 -22.19 -3.39 -4.18
CA PRO A 187 -22.68 -4.22 -5.29
C PRO A 187 -23.73 -3.58 -6.21
N PRO A 188 -24.77 -2.85 -5.70
CA PRO A 188 -25.78 -2.23 -6.55
C PRO A 188 -25.26 -1.11 -7.46
N TYR A 189 -24.05 -0.59 -7.17
CA TYR A 189 -23.47 0.57 -7.87
C TYR A 189 -22.26 0.23 -8.75
N ARG A 190 -21.85 -1.04 -8.78
CA ARG A 190 -20.72 -1.51 -9.60
C ARG A 190 -20.98 -1.35 -11.10
N ARG A 191 -19.89 -1.38 -11.89
CA ARG A 191 -19.91 -1.30 -13.37
C ARG A 191 -20.47 0.00 -13.94
N ARG A 192 -20.43 1.09 -13.18
CA ARG A 192 -20.90 2.43 -13.54
C ARG A 192 -19.79 3.47 -13.61
N GLY A 193 -18.52 3.06 -13.57
CA GLY A 193 -17.35 3.96 -13.62
C GLY A 193 -16.95 4.61 -12.29
N PHE A 194 -17.70 4.40 -11.21
CA PHE A 194 -17.47 5.09 -9.94
C PHE A 194 -16.12 4.76 -9.27
N ALA A 195 -15.60 3.53 -9.46
CA ALA A 195 -14.26 3.18 -9.00
C ALA A 195 -13.19 4.07 -9.63
N SER A 196 -13.28 4.33 -10.93
CA SER A 196 -12.36 5.23 -11.63
C SER A 196 -12.41 6.66 -11.10
N VAL A 197 -13.61 7.17 -10.80
CA VAL A 197 -13.80 8.52 -10.24
C VAL A 197 -13.13 8.64 -8.86
N LEU A 198 -13.37 7.67 -7.97
CA LEU A 198 -12.77 7.65 -6.63
C LEU A 198 -11.24 7.58 -6.69
N GLU A 199 -10.70 6.70 -7.54
CA GLU A 199 -9.26 6.52 -7.63
C GLU A 199 -8.56 7.73 -8.28
N GLN A 200 -9.14 8.32 -9.34
CA GLN A 200 -8.64 9.57 -9.93
C GLN A 200 -8.66 10.73 -8.93
N TYR A 201 -9.68 10.80 -8.10
CA TYR A 201 -9.74 11.78 -7.03
C TYR A 201 -8.57 11.61 -6.05
N LEU A 202 -8.27 10.37 -5.62
CA LEU A 202 -7.13 10.10 -4.74
C LEU A 202 -5.80 10.38 -5.42
N ILE A 203 -5.62 9.97 -6.68
CA ILE A 203 -4.43 10.30 -7.48
C ILE A 203 -4.19 11.82 -7.47
N ASN A 204 -5.23 12.61 -7.76
CA ASN A 204 -5.12 14.07 -7.79
C ASN A 204 -4.81 14.67 -6.42
N ARG A 205 -5.34 14.09 -5.33
CA ARG A 205 -4.98 14.50 -3.96
C ARG A 205 -3.51 14.23 -3.66
N GLU A 206 -3.00 13.05 -4.03
CA GLU A 206 -1.59 12.72 -3.82
C GLU A 206 -0.67 13.67 -4.63
N LEU A 207 -1.02 13.96 -5.88
CA LEU A 207 -0.28 14.91 -6.71
C LEU A 207 -0.28 16.33 -6.10
N ALA A 208 -1.42 16.77 -5.54
CA ALA A 208 -1.51 18.07 -4.86
C ALA A 208 -0.59 18.16 -3.63
N LEU A 209 -0.33 17.03 -2.97
CA LEU A 209 0.63 16.88 -1.87
C LEU A 209 2.08 16.70 -2.36
N LYS A 210 2.31 16.71 -3.67
CA LYS A 210 3.60 16.44 -4.33
C LYS A 210 4.10 15.02 -4.06
N HIS A 211 3.19 14.08 -3.85
CA HIS A 211 3.48 12.65 -3.75
C HIS A 211 3.42 12.00 -5.13
N ILE A 212 4.13 10.89 -5.32
CA ILE A 212 3.88 9.99 -6.44
C ILE A 212 2.69 9.09 -6.02
N PRO A 213 1.54 9.16 -6.72
CA PRO A 213 0.43 8.26 -6.41
C PRO A 213 0.79 6.83 -6.81
N PHE A 214 0.64 5.89 -5.90
CA PHE A 214 0.87 4.47 -6.17
C PHE A 214 -0.14 3.61 -5.41
N GLY A 215 -0.32 2.39 -5.86
CA GLY A 215 -1.15 1.37 -5.22
C GLY A 215 -0.61 -0.02 -5.52
N GLN A 216 -1.20 -1.02 -4.88
CA GLN A 216 -0.79 -2.41 -5.06
C GLN A 216 -1.97 -3.24 -5.56
N VAL A 217 -1.72 -4.14 -6.50
CA VAL A 217 -2.76 -4.95 -7.13
C VAL A 217 -2.32 -6.40 -7.18
N VAL A 218 -3.07 -7.26 -6.52
CA VAL A 218 -2.87 -8.72 -6.58
C VAL A 218 -2.87 -9.19 -8.04
N THR A 219 -1.89 -10.00 -8.42
CA THR A 219 -1.67 -10.42 -9.82
C THR A 219 -2.88 -11.11 -10.45
N GLY A 220 -3.69 -11.81 -9.64
CA GLY A 220 -4.94 -12.46 -10.08
C GLY A 220 -6.16 -11.53 -10.18
N ASN A 221 -6.07 -10.27 -9.73
CA ASN A 221 -7.21 -9.35 -9.73
C ASN A 221 -7.33 -8.62 -11.09
N ALA A 222 -7.84 -9.34 -12.10
CA ALA A 222 -8.00 -8.79 -13.44
C ALA A 222 -8.85 -7.50 -13.52
N PRO A 223 -9.97 -7.36 -12.78
CA PRO A 223 -10.72 -6.10 -12.76
C PRO A 223 -9.90 -4.91 -12.26
N SER A 224 -9.15 -5.06 -11.16
CA SER A 224 -8.30 -4.00 -10.63
C SER A 224 -7.14 -3.67 -11.58
N LEU A 225 -6.47 -4.68 -12.15
CA LEU A 225 -5.42 -4.46 -13.16
C LEU A 225 -5.95 -3.70 -14.39
N ALA A 226 -7.17 -4.00 -14.84
CA ALA A 226 -7.80 -3.27 -15.94
C ALA A 226 -8.10 -1.81 -15.56
N LEU A 227 -8.54 -1.57 -14.32
CA LEU A 227 -8.75 -0.23 -13.79
C LEU A 227 -7.43 0.56 -13.80
N GLN A 228 -6.36 0.02 -13.20
CA GLN A 228 -5.05 0.70 -13.15
C GLN A 228 -4.56 1.10 -14.54
N ARG A 229 -4.65 0.18 -15.52
CA ARG A 229 -4.28 0.48 -16.91
C ARG A 229 -5.14 1.59 -17.52
N SER A 230 -6.45 1.58 -17.26
CA SER A 230 -7.36 2.61 -17.76
C SER A 230 -7.09 4.01 -17.18
N LEU A 231 -6.51 4.07 -15.99
CA LEU A 231 -6.08 5.30 -15.31
C LEU A 231 -4.69 5.78 -15.75
N GLY A 232 -4.02 5.06 -16.64
CA GLY A 232 -2.67 5.38 -17.11
C GLY A 232 -1.59 5.08 -16.06
N MET A 233 -1.87 4.18 -15.12
CA MET A 233 -0.88 3.72 -14.15
C MET A 233 0.15 2.81 -14.83
N THR A 234 1.41 3.00 -14.51
CA THR A 234 2.51 2.11 -14.88
C THR A 234 2.63 1.01 -13.85
N LEU A 235 2.62 -0.25 -14.29
CA LEU A 235 2.86 -1.39 -13.41
C LEU A 235 4.36 -1.66 -13.27
N SER A 236 4.78 -2.15 -12.11
CA SER A 236 6.11 -2.70 -11.90
C SER A 236 6.35 -3.92 -12.81
N GLU A 237 7.62 -4.19 -13.15
CA GLU A 237 8.00 -5.40 -13.89
C GLU A 237 7.95 -6.63 -12.98
N GLY A 238 8.47 -6.48 -11.76
CA GLY A 238 8.41 -7.50 -10.73
C GLY A 238 7.24 -7.34 -9.77
N THR A 239 7.07 -8.33 -8.90
CA THR A 239 6.03 -8.37 -7.88
C THR A 239 6.62 -8.22 -6.49
N LEU A 240 5.79 -7.80 -5.55
CA LEU A 240 6.06 -7.85 -4.13
C LEU A 240 5.07 -8.81 -3.44
N TYR A 241 5.38 -9.20 -2.22
CA TYR A 241 4.63 -10.20 -1.47
C TYR A 241 4.38 -9.70 -0.06
N TRP A 242 3.12 -9.67 0.34
CA TRP A 242 2.77 -9.40 1.73
C TRP A 242 2.69 -10.69 2.52
N LEU A 243 3.41 -10.74 3.63
CA LEU A 243 3.37 -11.83 4.59
C LEU A 243 2.77 -11.30 5.88
N ALA A 244 1.83 -12.06 6.42
CA ALA A 244 1.20 -11.77 7.71
C ALA A 244 1.26 -13.00 8.60
N ARG A 245 1.30 -12.81 9.90
CA ARG A 245 1.18 -13.89 10.84
C ARG A 245 -0.30 -14.27 10.97
N SER A 246 -0.61 -15.57 10.84
CA SER A 246 -1.95 -16.13 11.00
C SER A 246 -2.35 -16.28 12.47
#